data_689684ac0c9c175c72e357f5a9eb8e77
#
_entry.id   689684ac0c9c175c72e357f5a9eb8e77
#
_cell.length_a   1.000
_cell.length_b   1.000
_cell.length_c   1.000
_cell.angle_alpha   90.00
_cell.angle_beta   90.00
_cell.angle_gamma   90.00
#
_symmetry.space_group_name_H-M   'P 1'
#
loop_
_entity.id
_entity.type
_entity.pdbx_description
1 polymer ?
#
loop_
_entity_poly.entity_id
_entity_poly.type
_entity_poly.pdbx_seq_one_letter_code
_entity_poly.pdbx_strand_id
1 'polypeptide(L)'
;MALSPILSSGLVIASVGQAVPFSTLAKGFVSGMHEPAQIVIRSRDAWAAVWGRHTRAQVQPPSAPPVDFSRDMVVGIFMGQRGTGGYEIEITRVERADSQLRVYQRSRDPEPGAMVTQMLTQPYHVIRLPRHDGPLVFLREGPSR
;
A
#
# COMPACT_ATOMS: atom_id res chain seq x y z
N MET A 1 -15.04 5.57 45.78
CA MET A 1 -14.70 4.96 45.29
C MET A 1 -14.87 4.95 43.93
N ALA A 2 -14.87 4.66 43.20
CA ALA A 2 -15.13 4.44 41.99
C ALA A 2 -14.97 5.44 41.02
N LEU A 3 -15.16 6.02 40.60
CA LEU A 3 -14.94 7.01 39.90
C LEU A 3 -14.20 6.90 38.75
N SER A 4 -13.37 6.31 38.77
CA SER A 4 -12.52 6.21 37.75
C SER A 4 -13.09 5.98 36.40
N PRO A 5 -14.04 5.35 36.27
CA PRO A 5 -14.50 4.96 34.95
C PRO A 5 -14.61 6.10 34.01
N ILE A 6 -15.00 7.14 34.48
CA ILE A 6 -15.15 8.20 33.63
C ILE A 6 -13.99 8.56 32.90
N LEU A 7 -12.93 8.46 33.50
CA LEU A 7 -11.75 8.87 32.87
C LEU A 7 -11.57 8.20 31.61
N SER A 8 -11.95 7.03 31.56
CA SER A 8 -11.62 6.30 30.40
C SER A 8 -12.23 6.89 29.17
N SER A 9 -13.28 7.56 29.33
CA SER A 9 -13.87 8.05 28.14
C SER A 9 -12.95 8.99 27.41
N GLY A 10 -12.12 9.62 28.10
CA GLY A 10 -11.26 10.56 27.45
C GLY A 10 -10.33 9.84 26.54
N LEU A 11 -10.18 8.58 26.75
CA LEU A 11 -9.22 7.86 25.98
C LEU A 11 -9.65 7.69 24.56
N VAL A 12 -10.86 7.98 24.30
CA VAL A 12 -11.33 7.85 22.95
C VAL A 12 -10.45 8.68 22.05
N ILE A 13 -9.93 9.73 22.58
CA ILE A 13 -9.10 10.57 21.80
C ILE A 13 -7.85 9.88 21.38
N ALA A 14 -7.52 8.87 22.07
CA ALA A 14 -6.29 8.17 21.79
C ALA A 14 -6.28 7.50 20.44
N SER A 15 -7.34 7.66 19.67
CA SER A 15 -7.34 7.05 18.36
C SER A 15 -6.40 7.74 17.39
N VAL A 16 -5.73 8.79 17.83
CA VAL A 16 -4.75 9.44 16.99
C VAL A 16 -3.57 8.49 16.77
N GLY A 17 -3.23 8.23 15.56
CA GLY A 17 -2.15 7.32 15.25
C GLY A 17 -0.80 7.97 15.25
N GLN A 18 0.21 7.15 15.33
CA GLN A 18 1.60 7.58 15.22
C GLN A 18 2.06 7.32 13.79
N ALA A 19 2.69 8.31 13.18
CA ALA A 19 3.20 8.16 11.83
C ALA A 19 4.28 7.08 11.80
N VAL A 20 4.21 6.24 10.78
CA VAL A 20 5.20 5.19 10.56
C VAL A 20 5.94 5.52 9.26
N PRO A 21 7.26 5.68 9.32
CA PRO A 21 8.00 5.99 8.09
C PRO A 21 8.04 4.79 7.15
N PHE A 22 8.07 5.06 5.87
CA PHE A 22 8.19 4.01 4.88
C PHE A 22 8.98 4.53 3.69
N SER A 23 9.49 3.62 2.87
CA SER A 23 10.17 4.01 1.65
C SER A 23 9.60 3.25 0.47
N THR A 24 9.60 3.87 -0.69
CA THR A 24 9.10 3.25 -1.91
C THR A 24 10.13 2.29 -2.46
N LEU A 25 9.71 1.05 -2.71
CA LEU A 25 10.54 0.07 -3.38
C LEU A 25 10.28 0.11 -4.89
N ALA A 26 9.04 0.32 -5.28
CA ALA A 26 8.67 0.40 -6.68
C ALA A 26 7.33 1.09 -6.83
N LYS A 27 7.20 1.90 -7.86
CA LYS A 27 5.94 2.60 -8.14
C LYS A 27 5.87 2.85 -9.63
N GLY A 28 4.73 2.67 -10.23
CA GLY A 28 4.59 2.89 -11.66
C GLY A 28 3.29 2.41 -12.23
N PHE A 29 3.31 2.13 -13.52
CA PHE A 29 2.10 1.87 -14.28
C PHE A 29 2.14 0.56 -15.09
N VAL A 30 3.18 -0.24 -14.93
CA VAL A 30 3.30 -1.50 -15.65
C VAL A 30 3.58 -2.61 -14.66
N SER A 31 2.70 -3.58 -14.59
CA SER A 31 2.81 -4.69 -13.66
C SER A 31 2.14 -5.91 -14.23
N GLY A 32 2.65 -7.08 -13.90
CA GLY A 32 1.95 -8.32 -14.26
C GLY A 32 0.77 -8.62 -13.38
N MET A 33 0.48 -7.76 -12.40
CA MET A 33 -0.66 -7.93 -11.50
C MET A 33 -1.86 -7.25 -12.14
N HIS A 34 -2.72 -8.05 -12.78
CA HIS A 34 -3.85 -7.51 -13.53
C HIS A 34 -5.11 -7.37 -12.70
N GLU A 35 -5.15 -7.97 -11.52
CA GLU A 35 -6.29 -7.86 -10.62
C GLU A 35 -5.98 -6.90 -9.48
N PRO A 36 -6.96 -6.13 -9.02
CA PRO A 36 -6.72 -5.26 -7.87
C PRO A 36 -6.30 -6.09 -6.66
N ALA A 37 -5.33 -5.60 -5.91
CA ALA A 37 -4.82 -6.33 -4.76
C ALA A 37 -4.18 -5.40 -3.74
N GLN A 38 -4.27 -5.81 -2.47
CA GLN A 38 -3.58 -5.18 -1.37
C GLN A 38 -2.85 -6.31 -0.67
N ILE A 39 -1.54 -6.29 -0.70
CA ILE A 39 -0.74 -7.43 -0.26
C ILE A 39 0.20 -7.04 0.85
N VAL A 40 0.23 -7.85 1.90
CA VAL A 40 1.17 -7.68 3.01
C VAL A 40 2.17 -8.81 2.91
N ILE A 41 3.45 -8.49 2.86
CA ILE A 41 4.51 -9.46 2.64
C ILE A 41 5.46 -9.43 3.81
N ARG A 42 5.62 -10.57 4.48
CA ARG A 42 6.44 -10.68 5.68
C ARG A 42 7.55 -11.72 5.57
N SER A 43 7.76 -12.29 4.39
CA SER A 43 8.80 -13.29 4.22
C SER A 43 9.47 -13.16 2.87
N ARG A 44 10.69 -13.66 2.80
CA ARG A 44 11.46 -13.65 1.57
C ARG A 44 10.77 -14.42 0.46
N ASP A 45 10.20 -15.56 0.79
CA ASP A 45 9.56 -16.40 -0.23
C ASP A 45 8.32 -15.71 -0.79
N ALA A 46 7.53 -15.09 0.07
CA ALA A 46 6.35 -14.37 -0.39
C ALA A 46 6.75 -13.18 -1.25
N TRP A 47 7.84 -12.50 -0.88
CA TRP A 47 8.32 -11.36 -1.65
C TRP A 47 8.77 -11.81 -3.05
N ALA A 48 9.52 -12.91 -3.11
CA ALA A 48 9.97 -13.43 -4.40
C ALA A 48 8.79 -13.79 -5.29
N ALA A 49 7.77 -14.40 -4.72
CA ALA A 49 6.58 -14.79 -5.48
C ALA A 49 5.83 -13.57 -6.05
N VAL A 50 5.63 -12.56 -5.22
CA VAL A 50 4.93 -11.36 -5.68
C VAL A 50 5.76 -10.61 -6.71
N TRP A 51 7.07 -10.49 -6.47
CA TRP A 51 7.93 -9.80 -7.42
C TRP A 51 7.95 -10.51 -8.77
N GLY A 52 7.98 -11.84 -8.75
CA GLY A 52 7.94 -12.62 -9.98
C GLY A 52 6.66 -12.37 -10.78
N ARG A 53 5.52 -12.29 -10.10
CA ARG A 53 4.25 -12.01 -10.77
C ARG A 53 4.21 -10.58 -11.28
N HIS A 54 4.70 -9.65 -10.48
CA HIS A 54 4.73 -8.24 -10.85
C HIS A 54 5.56 -8.01 -12.11
N THR A 55 6.69 -8.70 -12.25
CA THR A 55 7.62 -8.48 -13.35
C THR A 55 7.49 -9.49 -14.48
N ARG A 56 6.48 -10.35 -14.43
CA ARG A 56 6.41 -11.48 -15.39
C ARG A 56 6.31 -11.08 -16.86
N ALA A 57 5.85 -9.86 -17.15
CA ALA A 57 5.74 -9.43 -18.52
C ALA A 57 7.05 -8.86 -19.07
N GLN A 58 8.05 -8.73 -18.24
CA GLN A 58 9.32 -8.14 -18.67
C GLN A 58 10.26 -9.23 -19.20
N VAL A 59 10.96 -8.93 -20.28
CA VAL A 59 11.89 -9.88 -20.88
C VAL A 59 13.08 -10.11 -19.96
N GLN A 60 13.60 -9.05 -19.38
CA GLN A 60 14.72 -9.16 -18.44
C GLN A 60 14.30 -8.45 -17.15
N PRO A 61 13.56 -9.15 -16.30
CA PRO A 61 13.04 -8.50 -15.11
C PRO A 61 14.17 -8.14 -14.14
N PRO A 62 14.07 -6.98 -13.50
CA PRO A 62 15.06 -6.63 -12.50
C PRO A 62 14.92 -7.54 -11.29
N SER A 63 15.99 -7.66 -10.52
CA SER A 63 15.94 -8.42 -9.29
C SER A 63 15.05 -7.69 -8.28
N ALA A 64 14.43 -8.47 -7.40
CA ALA A 64 13.64 -7.88 -6.34
C ALA A 64 14.54 -7.04 -5.44
N PRO A 65 14.12 -5.84 -5.06
CA PRO A 65 14.89 -5.06 -4.11
C PRO A 65 15.11 -5.85 -2.83
N PRO A 66 16.31 -5.80 -2.26
CA PRO A 66 16.58 -6.56 -1.04
C PRO A 66 15.82 -6.00 0.16
N VAL A 67 15.27 -6.88 0.98
CA VAL A 67 14.53 -6.50 2.17
C VAL A 67 14.93 -7.46 3.28
N ASP A 68 15.23 -6.90 4.45
CA ASP A 68 15.56 -7.70 5.62
C ASP A 68 14.27 -7.96 6.40
N PHE A 69 13.68 -9.12 6.20
CA PHE A 69 12.40 -9.44 6.79
C PHE A 69 12.44 -9.72 8.30
N SER A 70 13.62 -9.72 8.89
CA SER A 70 13.70 -9.75 10.35
C SER A 70 13.38 -8.37 10.94
N ARG A 71 13.50 -7.31 10.15
CA ARG A 71 13.32 -5.94 10.62
C ARG A 71 12.19 -5.22 9.89
N ASP A 72 11.97 -5.54 8.63
CA ASP A 72 11.03 -4.82 7.79
C ASP A 72 10.00 -5.75 7.18
N MET A 73 9.01 -5.16 6.57
CA MET A 73 8.06 -5.88 5.77
C MET A 73 7.70 -5.05 4.55
N VAL A 74 6.94 -5.62 3.64
CA VAL A 74 6.59 -4.99 2.39
C VAL A 74 5.06 -4.94 2.27
N VAL A 75 4.56 -3.84 1.77
CA VAL A 75 3.14 -3.70 1.48
C VAL A 75 3.02 -3.21 0.04
N GLY A 76 2.19 -3.88 -0.74
CA GLY A 76 1.97 -3.49 -2.12
C GLY A 76 0.50 -3.27 -2.41
N ILE A 77 0.21 -2.22 -3.16
CA ILE A 77 -1.14 -1.99 -3.64
C ILE A 77 -1.11 -1.96 -5.17
N PHE A 78 -2.07 -2.64 -5.76
CA PHE A 78 -2.15 -2.80 -7.21
C PHE A 78 -3.56 -2.44 -7.63
N MET A 79 -3.67 -1.52 -8.59
CA MET A 79 -4.98 -1.02 -9.00
C MET A 79 -5.71 -1.98 -9.94
N GLY A 80 -4.98 -2.94 -10.49
CA GLY A 80 -5.52 -3.81 -11.52
C GLY A 80 -5.34 -3.18 -12.89
N GLN A 81 -5.68 -3.90 -13.92
CA GLN A 81 -5.44 -3.43 -15.27
C GLN A 81 -6.49 -2.42 -15.69
N ARG A 82 -6.03 -1.32 -16.26
CA ARG A 82 -6.88 -0.24 -16.78
C ARG A 82 -6.70 -0.15 -18.29
N GLY A 83 -7.73 0.33 -18.95
CA GLY A 83 -7.72 0.38 -20.41
C GLY A 83 -6.91 1.49 -21.03
N THR A 84 -6.55 2.49 -20.25
CA THR A 84 -5.76 3.65 -20.73
C THR A 84 -4.79 4.09 -19.65
N GLY A 85 -3.96 5.05 -19.99
CA GLY A 85 -3.16 5.77 -19.01
C GLY A 85 -4.03 6.74 -18.23
N GLY A 86 -3.42 7.50 -17.34
CA GLY A 86 -4.11 8.50 -16.52
C GLY A 86 -4.55 8.01 -15.16
N TYR A 87 -4.47 6.72 -14.91
CA TYR A 87 -4.82 6.15 -13.60
C TYR A 87 -3.59 6.07 -12.72
N GLU A 88 -3.78 6.26 -11.43
CA GLU A 88 -2.67 6.27 -10.49
C GLU A 88 -3.13 5.75 -9.14
N ILE A 89 -2.24 5.11 -8.41
CA ILE A 89 -2.52 4.67 -7.05
C ILE A 89 -1.26 4.86 -6.22
N GLU A 90 -1.41 5.28 -4.96
CA GLU A 90 -0.25 5.43 -4.10
C GLU A 90 -0.62 5.31 -2.64
N ILE A 91 0.34 4.87 -1.84
CA ILE A 91 0.23 4.88 -0.40
C ILE A 91 0.70 6.25 0.05
N THR A 92 -0.18 6.97 0.75
CA THR A 92 0.10 8.35 1.14
C THR A 92 0.68 8.46 2.53
N ARG A 93 0.30 7.56 3.45
CA ARG A 93 0.85 7.56 4.80
C ARG A 93 0.50 6.27 5.50
N VAL A 94 1.24 5.96 6.54
CA VAL A 94 1.01 4.80 7.38
C VAL A 94 1.02 5.28 8.82
N GLU A 95 0.10 4.78 9.61
CA GLU A 95 -0.01 5.12 11.03
C GLU A 95 -0.19 3.87 11.86
N ARG A 96 0.35 3.90 13.07
CA ARG A 96 0.07 2.86 14.04
C ARG A 96 -0.91 3.43 15.06
N ALA A 97 -2.02 2.75 15.25
CA ALA A 97 -3.02 3.16 16.23
C ALA A 97 -3.47 1.89 16.97
N ASP A 98 -3.31 1.90 18.27
CA ASP A 98 -3.58 0.71 19.07
C ASP A 98 -2.67 -0.42 18.61
N SER A 99 -3.18 -1.56 18.30
CA SER A 99 -2.37 -2.68 17.84
C SER A 99 -2.45 -2.88 16.34
N GLN A 100 -2.97 -1.89 15.63
CA GLN A 100 -3.24 -2.01 14.23
C GLN A 100 -2.43 -1.01 13.42
N LEU A 101 -2.12 -1.38 12.19
CA LEU A 101 -1.43 -0.51 11.28
C LEU A 101 -2.45 -0.03 10.23
N ARG A 102 -2.54 1.27 10.05
CA ARG A 102 -3.45 1.87 9.07
C ARG A 102 -2.64 2.32 7.88
N VAL A 103 -2.95 1.76 6.73
CA VAL A 103 -2.27 2.12 5.48
C VAL A 103 -3.23 2.94 4.65
N TYR A 104 -2.90 4.21 4.44
CA TYR A 104 -3.77 5.12 3.70
C TYR A 104 -3.34 5.14 2.25
N GLN A 105 -4.28 4.99 1.35
CA GLN A 105 -4.00 4.99 -0.07
C GLN A 105 -4.93 5.94 -0.81
N ARG A 106 -4.45 6.45 -1.91
CA ARG A 106 -5.23 7.35 -2.76
C ARG A 106 -5.13 6.84 -4.18
N SER A 107 -6.26 6.82 -4.89
CA SER A 107 -6.26 6.49 -6.29
C SER A 107 -6.82 7.65 -7.07
N ARG A 108 -6.40 7.78 -8.31
CA ARG A 108 -6.85 8.84 -9.18
C ARG A 108 -7.20 8.27 -10.54
N ASP A 109 -8.36 8.65 -11.04
CA ASP A 109 -8.80 8.31 -12.39
C ASP A 109 -8.60 9.53 -13.28
N PRO A 110 -8.43 9.36 -14.59
CA PRO A 110 -8.30 10.52 -15.46
C PRO A 110 -9.60 11.30 -15.47
N GLU A 111 -9.48 12.62 -15.62
CA GLU A 111 -10.66 13.47 -15.71
C GLU A 111 -11.39 13.17 -17.00
N PRO A 112 -12.71 13.31 -17.02
CA PRO A 112 -13.46 13.11 -18.26
C PRO A 112 -12.93 14.05 -19.34
N GLY A 113 -12.65 13.53 -20.50
CA GLY A 113 -12.12 14.32 -21.60
C GLY A 113 -10.62 14.54 -21.56
N ALA A 114 -9.93 14.02 -20.55
CA ALA A 114 -8.48 14.18 -20.48
C ALA A 114 -7.79 13.42 -21.61
N MET A 115 -6.67 13.95 -22.07
CA MET A 115 -5.86 13.22 -23.03
C MET A 115 -5.02 12.21 -22.29
N VAL A 116 -5.19 10.95 -22.63
CA VAL A 116 -4.45 9.87 -21.99
C VAL A 116 -3.87 8.94 -23.03
N THR A 117 -2.82 8.20 -22.68
CA THR A 117 -2.27 7.23 -23.60
C THR A 117 -3.26 6.10 -23.81
N GLN A 118 -3.33 5.60 -25.03
CA GLN A 118 -4.24 4.52 -25.38
C GLN A 118 -3.52 3.19 -25.24
N MET A 119 -3.13 2.85 -24.02
CA MET A 119 -2.47 1.58 -23.77
C MET A 119 -2.90 1.08 -22.39
N LEU A 120 -2.89 -0.22 -22.26
CA LEU A 120 -3.24 -0.84 -20.98
C LEU A 120 -2.20 -0.45 -19.93
N THR A 121 -2.65 -0.14 -18.73
CA THR A 121 -1.75 0.18 -17.64
C THR A 121 -2.15 -0.61 -16.39
N GLN A 122 -1.22 -0.76 -15.47
CA GLN A 122 -1.44 -1.45 -14.22
C GLN A 122 -0.76 -0.64 -13.11
N PRO A 123 -1.44 0.40 -12.61
CA PRO A 123 -0.82 1.25 -11.58
C PRO A 123 -0.55 0.48 -10.30
N TYR A 124 0.56 0.77 -9.66
CA TYR A 124 0.94 0.09 -8.42
C TYR A 124 1.87 0.94 -7.57
N HIS A 125 1.95 0.58 -6.29
CA HIS A 125 2.90 1.19 -5.38
C HIS A 125 3.28 0.14 -4.34
N VAL A 126 4.59 -0.12 -4.19
CA VAL A 126 5.12 -1.10 -3.25
C VAL A 126 6.08 -0.39 -2.32
N ILE A 127 5.89 -0.56 -1.02
CA ILE A 127 6.68 0.12 -0.01
C ILE A 127 7.32 -0.86 0.96
N ARG A 128 8.39 -0.40 1.60
CA ARG A 128 9.03 -1.10 2.70
C ARG A 128 8.82 -0.27 3.97
N LEU A 129 8.51 -0.93 5.06
CA LEU A 129 8.29 -0.26 6.34
C LEU A 129 8.69 -1.20 7.47
N PRO A 130 8.86 -0.67 8.70
CA PRO A 130 9.22 -1.51 9.84
C PRO A 130 8.20 -2.62 10.05
N ARG A 131 8.68 -3.78 10.44
CA ARG A 131 7.86 -4.95 10.62
C ARG A 131 6.77 -4.72 11.66
N HIS A 132 5.58 -5.19 11.36
CA HIS A 132 4.43 -5.14 12.25
C HIS A 132 3.72 -6.47 12.09
N ASP A 133 3.56 -7.19 13.18
CA ASP A 133 2.98 -8.53 13.10
C ASP A 133 1.47 -8.56 13.33
N GLY A 134 0.89 -7.44 13.70
CA GLY A 134 -0.55 -7.36 13.91
C GLY A 134 -1.31 -7.06 12.64
N PRO A 135 -2.59 -6.77 12.77
CA PRO A 135 -3.44 -6.52 11.62
C PRO A 135 -3.15 -5.21 10.92
N LEU A 136 -3.38 -5.20 9.61
CA LEU A 136 -3.32 -4.00 8.80
C LEU A 136 -4.70 -3.68 8.28
N VAL A 137 -5.00 -2.40 8.18
CA VAL A 137 -6.25 -1.92 7.59
C VAL A 137 -5.89 -0.95 6.49
N PHE A 138 -6.51 -1.11 5.34
CA PHE A 138 -6.28 -0.21 4.20
C PHE A 138 -7.43 0.78 4.13
N LEU A 139 -7.11 2.06 4.14
CA LEU A 139 -8.10 3.12 4.17
C LEU A 139 -7.90 4.07 3.00
N ARG A 140 -8.99 4.62 2.52
CA ARG A 140 -8.92 5.58 1.43
C ARG A 140 -8.60 6.95 2.00
N GLU A 141 -7.70 7.66 1.32
CA GLU A 141 -7.27 8.96 1.76
C GLU A 141 -7.86 10.04 0.87
N GLY A 142 -8.36 11.08 1.48
CA GLY A 142 -8.87 12.22 0.75
C GLY A 142 -10.17 11.96 0.03
N PRO A 143 -10.67 12.95 -0.66
CA PRO A 143 -11.90 12.80 -1.40
C PRO A 143 -11.68 11.91 -2.59
N SER A 144 -12.68 11.09 -2.85
CA SER A 144 -12.59 10.21 -3.98
C SER A 144 -12.88 11.00 -5.21
N ARG A 145 -12.20 10.70 -6.26
CA ARG A 145 -12.46 11.45 -7.44
C ARG A 145 -12.62 10.55 -8.57
#